data_e2337b34970edc2bae4231825e95d5f5
#
_entry.id   e2337b34970edc2bae4231825e95d5f5
#
_cell.length_a   1.000
_cell.length_b   1.000
_cell.length_c   1.000
_cell.angle_alpha   90.00
_cell.angle_beta   90.00
_cell.angle_gamma   90.00
#
_symmetry.space_group_name_H-M   'P 1'
#
loop_
_entity.id
_entity.type
_entity.pdbx_description
1 polymer ?
#
loop_
_entity_poly.entity_id
_entity_poly.type
_entity_poly.pdbx_seq_one_letter_code
_entity_poly.pdbx_strand_id
1 'polypeptide(L)'
;MVLVGPSGCGKSTLLRSIAGLEVLTAGNIWVGDRLLNDLPPKDRDIAMVFQNYALYPHLTVYDNLAFGLRRSEREKEEGRRKQEAERRQQEEGRGKKGEGRRGKIQGEEGSIQKIEKIRNKVEEVINYLASNYLKNPLLYPLFEDFLGGATRKLPPGLRYLSEREKAVGKRVREVAELLQIESLLNRLPKQLSGGQKQRVALGRAMARNPEVFLMDEPLSNLDAKLRAETRSQIVQLQRQLGTTTIYVTHDQTEAMTMGDRIAIMKVGQIQQVAQPLELYNKPANLFVAEFIGSPPMNFLSVEFSAPLLISHPQFRFTLPDIWAKSLQQYDGRGLILGIRPEHLSINPPATKNLSVQVEIVEALGHETYLGVCLTDAPAVRMQVRVPPERSIRVGEELWLAIAHDKIHLFDPDTELAIFPR
;
A
#
# COMPACT_ATOMS: atom_id res chain seq x y z
N MET A 1 -0.10 3.53 -6.39
CA MET A 1 -0.80 2.53 -7.21
C MET A 1 -1.33 1.40 -6.34
N VAL A 2 -2.57 0.95 -6.56
CA VAL A 2 -3.14 -0.22 -5.84
C VAL A 2 -3.32 -1.38 -6.82
N LEU A 3 -2.92 -2.58 -6.41
CA LEU A 3 -3.18 -3.84 -7.13
C LEU A 3 -4.35 -4.55 -6.46
N VAL A 4 -5.41 -4.83 -7.19
CA VAL A 4 -6.60 -5.49 -6.66
C VAL A 4 -7.06 -6.60 -7.60
N GLY A 5 -7.74 -7.62 -7.06
CA GLY A 5 -8.25 -8.76 -7.81
C GLY A 5 -8.57 -9.94 -6.90
N PRO A 6 -9.17 -11.02 -7.41
CA PRO A 6 -9.49 -12.23 -6.65
C PRO A 6 -8.27 -12.85 -5.98
N SER A 7 -8.50 -13.67 -4.96
CA SER A 7 -7.45 -14.45 -4.35
C SER A 7 -6.77 -15.36 -5.38
N GLY A 8 -5.44 -15.48 -5.31
CA GLY A 8 -4.67 -16.31 -6.24
C GLY A 8 -4.40 -15.72 -7.63
N CYS A 9 -4.83 -14.49 -7.95
CA CYS A 9 -4.59 -13.88 -9.27
C CYS A 9 -3.16 -13.36 -9.50
N GLY A 10 -2.21 -13.56 -8.56
CA GLY A 10 -0.79 -13.22 -8.74
C GLY A 10 -0.32 -11.89 -8.17
N LYS A 11 -1.15 -11.13 -7.42
CA LYS A 11 -0.79 -9.81 -6.83
C LYS A 11 0.46 -9.85 -5.96
N SER A 12 0.47 -10.74 -4.96
CA SER A 12 1.61 -10.88 -4.04
C SER A 12 2.85 -11.42 -4.75
N THR A 13 2.70 -12.28 -5.77
CA THR A 13 3.80 -12.75 -6.61
C THR A 13 4.44 -11.59 -7.36
N LEU A 14 3.64 -10.74 -8.02
CA LEU A 14 4.13 -9.54 -8.69
C LEU A 14 4.85 -8.61 -7.72
N LEU A 15 4.27 -8.40 -6.53
CA LEU A 15 4.88 -7.55 -5.50
C LEU A 15 6.24 -8.11 -5.04
N ARG A 16 6.34 -9.43 -4.81
CA ARG A 16 7.57 -10.12 -4.42
C ARG A 16 8.62 -10.10 -5.53
N SER A 17 8.22 -10.21 -6.79
CA SER A 17 9.12 -10.06 -7.94
C SER A 17 9.73 -8.66 -7.99
N ILE A 18 8.93 -7.61 -7.75
CA ILE A 18 9.43 -6.23 -7.65
C ILE A 18 10.43 -6.09 -6.49
N ALA A 19 10.13 -6.71 -5.34
CA ALA A 19 11.04 -6.73 -4.18
C ALA A 19 12.31 -7.56 -4.39
N GLY A 20 12.38 -8.38 -5.45
CA GLY A 20 13.49 -9.31 -5.71
C GLY A 20 13.44 -10.58 -4.85
N LEU A 21 12.29 -10.90 -4.28
CA LEU A 21 12.07 -12.11 -3.49
C LEU A 21 11.65 -13.31 -4.36
N GLU A 22 11.20 -13.04 -5.58
CA GLU A 22 10.86 -14.02 -6.60
C GLU A 22 11.65 -13.73 -7.89
N VAL A 23 12.06 -14.76 -8.59
CA VAL A 23 12.82 -14.64 -9.83
C VAL A 23 11.89 -14.26 -10.98
N LEU A 24 12.31 -13.28 -11.79
CA LEU A 24 11.59 -12.93 -13.02
C LEU A 24 11.82 -13.97 -14.10
N THR A 25 10.75 -14.45 -14.72
CA THR A 25 10.84 -15.30 -15.90
C THR A 25 11.16 -14.48 -17.15
N ALA A 26 10.57 -13.27 -17.26
CA ALA A 26 10.80 -12.34 -18.37
C ALA A 26 10.41 -10.91 -17.95
N GLY A 27 10.80 -9.93 -18.77
CA GLY A 27 10.51 -8.53 -18.55
C GLY A 27 11.57 -7.79 -17.71
N ASN A 28 11.34 -6.50 -17.49
CA ASN A 28 12.27 -5.62 -16.78
C ASN A 28 11.55 -4.81 -15.70
N ILE A 29 12.22 -4.60 -14.58
CA ILE A 29 11.77 -3.73 -13.49
C ILE A 29 12.73 -2.55 -13.40
N TRP A 30 12.19 -1.34 -13.44
CA TRP A 30 12.93 -0.10 -13.37
C TRP A 30 12.46 0.75 -12.19
N VAL A 31 13.40 1.38 -11.49
CA VAL A 31 13.13 2.46 -10.54
C VAL A 31 13.94 3.67 -11.00
N GLY A 32 13.25 4.70 -11.47
CA GLY A 32 13.88 5.76 -12.28
C GLY A 32 14.57 5.15 -13.49
N ASP A 33 15.85 5.46 -13.67
CA ASP A 33 16.66 4.94 -14.78
C ASP A 33 17.45 3.68 -14.42
N ARG A 34 17.23 3.11 -13.23
CA ARG A 34 17.96 1.95 -12.71
C ARG A 34 17.21 0.64 -12.96
N LEU A 35 17.82 -0.28 -13.70
CA LEU A 35 17.32 -1.64 -13.88
C LEU A 35 17.58 -2.47 -12.62
N LEU A 36 16.54 -3.15 -12.12
CA LEU A 36 16.60 -3.91 -10.86
C LEU A 36 16.69 -5.43 -11.02
N ASN A 37 16.62 -5.97 -12.22
CA ASN A 37 16.47 -7.41 -12.46
C ASN A 37 17.54 -8.25 -11.72
N ASP A 38 18.80 -7.87 -11.84
CA ASP A 38 19.94 -8.61 -11.28
C ASP A 38 20.32 -8.15 -9.86
N LEU A 39 19.64 -7.12 -9.34
CA LEU A 39 19.93 -6.62 -8.01
C LEU A 39 19.24 -7.48 -6.94
N PRO A 40 19.99 -7.92 -5.91
CA PRO A 40 19.41 -8.60 -4.78
C PRO A 40 18.48 -7.64 -3.98
N PRO A 41 17.53 -8.16 -3.20
CA PRO A 41 16.52 -7.35 -2.48
C PRO A 41 17.11 -6.19 -1.66
N LYS A 42 18.27 -6.40 -1.05
CA LYS A 42 18.94 -5.41 -0.20
C LYS A 42 19.42 -4.16 -0.95
N ASP A 43 19.73 -4.30 -2.25
CA ASP A 43 20.32 -3.27 -3.11
C ASP A 43 19.28 -2.55 -3.99
N ARG A 44 18.00 -2.96 -3.91
CA ARG A 44 16.88 -2.36 -4.68
C ARG A 44 16.35 -1.04 -4.13
N ASP A 45 16.72 -0.66 -2.91
CA ASP A 45 16.18 0.49 -2.15
C ASP A 45 14.65 0.47 -2.05
N ILE A 46 14.11 -0.72 -1.89
CA ILE A 46 12.69 -1.00 -1.73
C ILE A 46 12.41 -1.43 -0.30
N ALA A 47 11.38 -0.89 0.33
CA ALA A 47 10.88 -1.38 1.60
C ALA A 47 9.57 -2.14 1.41
N MET A 48 9.43 -3.31 2.07
CA MET A 48 8.24 -4.14 2.01
C MET A 48 7.61 -4.31 3.39
N VAL A 49 6.29 -4.10 3.45
CA VAL A 49 5.44 -4.41 4.60
C VAL A 49 4.65 -5.67 4.26
N PHE A 50 4.85 -6.73 5.05
CA PHE A 50 4.20 -8.02 4.85
C PHE A 50 2.86 -8.10 5.57
N GLN A 51 1.97 -8.96 5.12
CA GLN A 51 0.65 -9.23 5.70
C GLN A 51 0.71 -9.62 7.19
N ASN A 52 1.73 -10.37 7.60
CA ASN A 52 1.96 -10.79 8.98
C ASN A 52 2.86 -9.83 9.78
N TYR A 53 3.08 -8.60 9.24
CA TYR A 53 3.95 -7.56 9.78
C TYR A 53 5.44 -7.92 9.83
N ALA A 54 5.79 -9.20 9.91
CA ALA A 54 7.15 -9.77 9.98
C ALA A 54 8.07 -9.04 10.99
N LEU A 55 7.53 -8.64 12.15
CA LEU A 55 8.31 -8.00 13.23
C LEU A 55 9.22 -9.03 13.89
N TYR A 56 10.41 -8.60 14.29
CA TYR A 56 11.33 -9.41 15.09
C TYR A 56 10.79 -9.54 16.52
N PRO A 57 10.32 -10.73 16.96
CA PRO A 57 9.55 -10.86 18.20
C PRO A 57 10.38 -10.65 19.46
N HIS A 58 11.68 -10.85 19.38
CA HIS A 58 12.66 -10.71 20.48
C HIS A 58 13.27 -9.31 20.57
N LEU A 59 13.00 -8.43 19.62
CA LEU A 59 13.46 -7.05 19.60
C LEU A 59 12.36 -6.10 20.07
N THR A 60 12.74 -5.03 20.77
CA THR A 60 11.83 -3.94 21.12
C THR A 60 11.32 -3.22 19.87
N VAL A 61 10.30 -2.38 20.02
CA VAL A 61 9.85 -1.48 18.94
C VAL A 61 11.01 -0.63 18.45
N TYR A 62 11.77 -0.01 19.35
CA TYR A 62 12.95 0.77 19.01
C TYR A 62 13.93 -0.03 18.13
N ASP A 63 14.28 -1.23 18.56
CA ASP A 63 15.25 -2.07 17.85
C ASP A 63 14.70 -2.60 16.52
N ASN A 64 13.38 -2.82 16.40
CA ASN A 64 12.74 -3.14 15.13
C ASN A 64 12.90 -1.99 14.12
N LEU A 65 12.67 -0.73 14.53
CA LEU A 65 12.86 0.44 13.68
C LEU A 65 14.34 0.67 13.34
N ALA A 66 15.23 0.52 14.32
CA ALA A 66 16.66 0.75 14.18
C ALA A 66 17.39 -0.31 13.34
N PHE A 67 16.83 -1.52 13.22
CA PHE A 67 17.50 -2.66 12.61
C PHE A 67 18.03 -2.37 11.20
N GLY A 68 17.18 -1.86 10.33
CA GLY A 68 17.56 -1.53 8.96
C GLY A 68 18.54 -0.36 8.87
N LEU A 69 18.38 0.65 9.73
CA LEU A 69 19.25 1.82 9.80
C LEU A 69 20.67 1.43 10.20
N ARG A 70 20.83 0.64 11.25
CA ARG A 70 22.14 0.16 11.73
C ARG A 70 22.89 -0.60 10.64
N ARG A 71 22.19 -1.37 9.83
CA ARG A 71 22.79 -2.12 8.72
C ARG A 71 23.19 -1.19 7.57
N SER A 72 22.31 -0.31 7.13
CA SER A 72 22.59 0.65 6.05
C SER A 72 23.76 1.57 6.37
N GLU A 73 23.83 2.09 7.60
CA GLU A 73 24.95 2.93 8.02
C GLU A 73 26.29 2.16 8.09
N ARG A 74 26.24 0.89 8.45
CA ARG A 74 27.44 0.02 8.43
C ARG A 74 27.95 -0.21 7.01
N GLU A 75 27.07 -0.50 6.07
CA GLU A 75 27.42 -0.70 4.66
C GLU A 75 28.01 0.58 4.02
N LYS A 76 27.43 1.77 4.32
CA LYS A 76 27.96 3.07 3.87
C LYS A 76 29.35 3.37 4.43
N GLU A 77 29.59 3.00 5.67
CA GLU A 77 30.86 3.20 6.34
C GLU A 77 31.96 2.26 5.80
N GLU A 78 31.60 1.01 5.55
CA GLU A 78 32.49 0.04 4.88
C GLU A 78 32.83 0.49 3.45
N GLY A 79 31.87 1.04 2.70
CA GLY A 79 32.08 1.61 1.36
C GLY A 79 33.04 2.81 1.38
N ARG A 80 32.82 3.78 2.31
CA ARG A 80 33.75 4.93 2.48
C ARG A 80 35.16 4.48 2.82
N ARG A 81 35.30 3.47 3.67
CA ARG A 81 36.62 2.94 4.05
C ARG A 81 37.35 2.29 2.90
N LYS A 82 36.64 1.54 2.07
CA LYS A 82 37.25 0.97 0.87
C LYS A 82 37.76 2.08 -0.06
N GLN A 83 36.95 3.12 -0.28
CA GLN A 83 37.37 4.27 -1.10
C GLN A 83 38.53 5.06 -0.48
N GLU A 84 38.55 5.25 0.85
CA GLU A 84 39.66 5.91 1.53
C GLU A 84 40.95 5.05 1.52
N ALA A 85 40.81 3.73 1.65
CA ALA A 85 41.94 2.82 1.53
C ALA A 85 42.54 2.80 0.11
N GLU A 86 41.69 2.81 -0.91
CA GLU A 86 42.10 2.91 -2.32
C GLU A 86 42.76 4.25 -2.61
N ARG A 87 42.22 5.38 -2.08
CA ARG A 87 42.85 6.70 -2.18
C ARG A 87 44.21 6.74 -1.47
N ARG A 88 44.33 6.18 -0.26
CA ARG A 88 45.61 6.13 0.47
C ARG A 88 46.67 5.28 -0.25
N GLN A 89 46.29 4.15 -0.84
CA GLN A 89 47.19 3.37 -1.68
C GLN A 89 47.69 4.16 -2.91
N GLN A 90 46.85 5.06 -3.45
CA GLN A 90 47.26 5.97 -4.54
C GLN A 90 48.10 7.16 -4.03
N GLU A 91 47.90 7.60 -2.76
CA GLU A 91 48.67 8.73 -2.15
C GLU A 91 49.97 8.28 -1.48
N GLU A 92 50.07 7.06 -0.94
CA GLU A 92 51.35 6.51 -0.42
C GLU A 92 52.39 6.31 -1.51
N GLY A 93 52.00 6.35 -2.80
CA GLY A 93 52.93 6.55 -3.93
C GLY A 93 53.50 7.96 -4.04
N ARG A 94 53.07 8.93 -3.23
CA ARG A 94 53.53 10.33 -3.24
C ARG A 94 53.76 10.87 -1.82
N GLY A 95 54.94 10.65 -1.25
CA GLY A 95 55.67 11.53 -0.37
C GLY A 95 55.16 11.90 1.03
N LYS A 96 56.05 11.73 1.99
CA LYS A 96 56.00 11.91 3.45
C LYS A 96 56.01 13.36 3.95
N LYS A 97 55.48 13.52 5.23
CA LYS A 97 55.93 14.36 6.37
C LYS A 97 55.00 15.42 6.93
N GLY A 98 54.93 15.47 8.28
CA GLY A 98 54.71 16.67 9.08
C GLY A 98 54.01 16.51 10.43
N GLU A 99 54.72 16.77 11.52
CA GLU A 99 54.38 16.67 12.95
C GLU A 99 53.58 17.83 13.54
N GLY A 100 52.76 17.56 14.63
CA GLY A 100 52.90 18.17 15.94
C GLY A 100 51.92 19.24 16.44
N ARG A 101 51.25 19.09 17.56
CA ARG A 101 51.37 19.77 18.87
C ARG A 101 50.09 19.86 19.71
N ARG A 102 50.31 19.77 21.07
CA ARG A 102 49.35 19.74 22.21
C ARG A 102 48.88 21.12 22.69
N GLY A 103 47.76 21.16 23.40
CA GLY A 103 47.37 22.21 24.36
C GLY A 103 46.32 21.76 25.38
N LYS A 104 46.56 22.01 26.69
CA LYS A 104 45.76 21.74 27.88
C LYS A 104 44.93 22.94 28.28
N ILE A 105 43.78 22.78 28.98
CA ILE A 105 43.28 23.65 30.08
C ILE A 105 42.23 22.95 30.96
N GLN A 106 42.21 23.26 32.31
CA GLN A 106 41.41 22.73 33.41
C GLN A 106 40.22 23.65 33.80
N GLY A 107 39.22 23.11 34.57
CA GLY A 107 38.25 23.87 35.38
C GLY A 107 37.02 23.10 35.87
N GLU A 108 36.67 23.23 37.14
CA GLU A 108 35.68 22.53 38.02
C GLU A 108 34.32 23.28 38.11
N GLU A 109 33.10 22.80 38.48
CA GLU A 109 32.51 21.93 39.49
C GLU A 109 30.97 21.85 39.43
N GLY A 110 30.36 20.83 40.12
CA GLY A 110 28.94 20.70 40.44
C GLY A 110 28.38 19.27 40.26
N SER A 111 27.44 18.76 41.06
CA SER A 111 27.08 17.32 41.07
C SER A 111 26.36 16.83 39.80
N ILE A 112 25.63 17.63 39.07
CA ILE A 112 25.18 17.34 37.69
C ILE A 112 26.39 17.47 36.76
N GLN A 113 27.24 18.47 36.96
CA GLN A 113 28.55 18.66 36.38
C GLN A 113 29.52 17.48 36.68
N LYS A 114 29.37 16.75 37.80
CA LYS A 114 30.19 15.55 38.09
C LYS A 114 29.83 14.39 37.16
N ILE A 115 28.59 14.20 36.83
CA ILE A 115 28.14 13.17 35.87
C ILE A 115 28.52 13.55 34.45
N GLU A 116 28.38 14.81 34.07
CA GLU A 116 28.88 15.34 32.79
C GLU A 116 30.41 15.29 32.71
N LYS A 117 31.09 15.57 33.82
CA LYS A 117 32.55 15.50 33.91
C LYS A 117 33.07 14.06 33.80
N ILE A 118 32.38 13.09 34.39
CA ILE A 118 32.72 11.67 34.22
C ILE A 118 32.45 11.24 32.77
N ARG A 119 31.36 11.68 32.19
CA ARG A 119 31.03 11.44 30.79
C ARG A 119 32.09 12.05 29.84
N ASN A 120 32.41 13.34 30.03
CA ASN A 120 33.41 14.05 29.20
C ASN A 120 34.81 13.45 29.39
N LYS A 121 35.16 13.04 30.62
CA LYS A 121 36.44 12.37 30.92
C LYS A 121 36.50 10.96 30.32
N VAL A 122 35.38 10.23 30.31
CA VAL A 122 35.29 8.93 29.63
C VAL A 122 35.35 9.12 28.11
N GLU A 123 34.71 10.12 27.54
CA GLU A 123 34.83 10.47 26.11
C GLU A 123 36.26 10.95 25.77
N GLU A 124 36.90 11.74 26.63
CA GLU A 124 38.30 12.19 26.44
C GLU A 124 39.30 11.04 26.50
N VAL A 125 39.11 10.10 27.44
CA VAL A 125 39.94 8.88 27.54
C VAL A 125 39.70 7.97 26.34
N ILE A 126 38.45 7.82 25.91
CA ILE A 126 38.07 7.03 24.73
C ILE A 126 38.70 7.65 23.47
N ASN A 127 38.58 8.97 23.28
CA ASN A 127 39.14 9.68 22.14
C ASN A 127 40.69 9.66 22.19
N TYR A 128 41.30 9.74 23.38
CA TYR A 128 42.74 9.60 23.57
C TYR A 128 43.22 8.19 23.23
N LEU A 129 42.53 7.16 23.70
CA LEU A 129 42.86 5.77 23.36
C LEU A 129 42.63 5.52 21.86
N ALA A 130 41.54 6.03 21.30
CA ALA A 130 41.23 5.92 19.88
C ALA A 130 42.29 6.61 19.02
N SER A 131 42.77 7.81 19.39
CA SER A 131 43.77 8.55 18.62
C SER A 131 45.18 8.00 18.73
N ASN A 132 45.53 7.39 19.87
CA ASN A 132 46.91 6.94 20.13
C ASN A 132 47.12 5.43 19.91
N TYR A 133 46.09 4.60 20.12
CA TYR A 133 46.21 3.14 20.03
C TYR A 133 45.48 2.53 18.85
N LEU A 134 44.49 3.22 18.30
CA LEU A 134 43.68 2.73 17.17
C LEU A 134 44.01 3.54 15.89
N LYS A 135 45.31 3.72 15.57
CA LYS A 135 45.72 4.29 14.29
C LYS A 135 45.29 3.44 13.07
N ASN A 136 44.76 2.26 13.32
CA ASN A 136 44.24 1.39 12.28
C ASN A 136 42.71 1.63 12.10
N PRO A 137 42.30 2.23 10.96
CA PRO A 137 40.91 2.55 10.66
C PRO A 137 39.98 1.32 10.63
N LEU A 138 40.54 0.10 10.55
CA LEU A 138 39.80 -1.16 10.61
C LEU A 138 39.41 -1.57 12.04
N LEU A 139 40.12 -1.10 13.07
CA LEU A 139 39.88 -1.48 14.48
C LEU A 139 38.98 -0.49 15.23
N TYR A 140 38.89 0.76 14.77
CA TYR A 140 38.08 1.80 15.44
C TYR A 140 36.59 1.45 15.58
N PRO A 141 35.88 0.90 14.57
CA PRO A 141 34.48 0.52 14.71
C PRO A 141 34.25 -0.69 15.59
N LEU A 142 35.18 -1.65 15.57
CA LEU A 142 35.10 -2.80 16.48
C LEU A 142 35.19 -2.33 17.93
N PHE A 143 35.97 -1.29 18.18
CA PHE A 143 36.10 -0.67 19.49
C PHE A 143 34.86 0.16 19.87
N GLU A 144 34.28 0.92 18.94
CA GLU A 144 33.01 1.62 19.17
C GLU A 144 31.86 0.65 19.43
N ASP A 145 31.74 -0.43 18.65
CA ASP A 145 30.77 -1.49 18.84
C ASP A 145 30.96 -2.21 20.20
N PHE A 146 32.22 -2.45 20.60
CA PHE A 146 32.58 -3.00 21.89
C PHE A 146 32.16 -2.07 23.05
N LEU A 147 32.49 -0.78 22.97
CA LEU A 147 32.12 0.23 23.97
C LEU A 147 30.61 0.42 24.05
N GLY A 148 29.94 0.47 22.91
CA GLY A 148 28.47 0.51 22.82
C GLY A 148 27.84 -0.74 23.48
N GLY A 149 28.41 -1.91 23.23
CA GLY A 149 28.01 -3.17 23.85
C GLY A 149 28.27 -3.21 25.35
N ALA A 150 29.47 -2.84 25.78
CA ALA A 150 29.88 -2.86 27.19
C ALA A 150 29.09 -1.86 28.06
N THR A 151 28.78 -0.68 27.51
CA THR A 151 28.04 0.38 28.22
C THR A 151 26.52 0.25 28.10
N ARG A 152 26.00 -0.70 27.32
CA ARG A 152 24.57 -0.88 27.05
C ARG A 152 23.72 -1.16 28.30
N LYS A 153 24.33 -1.76 29.33
CA LYS A 153 23.68 -2.05 30.64
C LYS A 153 23.69 -0.86 31.61
N LEU A 154 24.41 0.21 31.30
CA LEU A 154 24.47 1.40 32.15
C LEU A 154 23.20 2.25 32.00
N PRO A 155 22.87 3.11 32.98
CA PRO A 155 21.79 4.08 32.87
C PRO A 155 21.93 4.96 31.61
N PRO A 156 20.83 5.45 31.00
CA PRO A 156 20.87 6.17 29.73
C PRO A 156 21.87 7.33 29.63
N GLY A 157 22.13 8.03 30.74
CA GLY A 157 23.09 9.13 30.82
C GLY A 157 24.57 8.74 30.85
N LEU A 158 24.89 7.45 31.03
CA LEU A 158 26.25 6.90 31.11
C LEU A 158 26.58 5.94 29.96
N ARG A 159 25.67 5.77 29.00
CA ARG A 159 25.89 4.92 27.83
C ARG A 159 26.77 5.66 26.81
N TYR A 160 27.77 4.97 26.31
CA TYR A 160 28.48 5.45 25.12
C TYR A 160 27.59 5.29 23.91
N LEU A 161 27.28 6.38 23.23
CA LEU A 161 26.55 6.39 21.96
C LEU A 161 27.49 6.94 20.89
N SER A 162 27.86 6.10 19.93
CA SER A 162 28.58 6.57 18.75
C SER A 162 27.75 7.60 17.97
N GLU A 163 28.38 8.46 17.18
CA GLU A 163 27.67 9.43 16.34
C GLU A 163 26.65 8.73 15.43
N ARG A 164 26.99 7.52 14.98
CA ARG A 164 26.10 6.64 14.24
C ARG A 164 24.83 6.27 15.03
N GLU A 165 24.97 5.81 16.26
CA GLU A 165 23.82 5.42 17.11
C GLU A 165 22.99 6.66 17.50
N LYS A 166 23.60 7.84 17.62
CA LYS A 166 22.88 9.11 17.80
C LYS A 166 22.01 9.43 16.57
N ALA A 167 22.56 9.28 15.35
CA ALA A 167 21.82 9.48 14.09
C ALA A 167 20.66 8.47 13.95
N VAL A 168 20.91 7.18 14.23
CA VAL A 168 19.88 6.15 14.27
C VAL A 168 18.78 6.50 15.28
N GLY A 169 19.16 6.88 16.50
CA GLY A 169 18.21 7.25 17.56
C GLY A 169 17.38 8.49 17.20
N LYS A 170 17.97 9.47 16.50
CA LYS A 170 17.25 10.63 15.98
C LYS A 170 16.19 10.18 14.96
N ARG A 171 16.59 9.40 13.96
CA ARG A 171 15.69 8.91 12.91
C ARG A 171 14.57 8.02 13.46
N VAL A 172 14.87 7.15 14.40
CA VAL A 172 13.86 6.30 15.08
C VAL A 172 12.81 7.16 15.80
N ARG A 173 13.22 8.24 16.49
CA ARG A 173 12.27 9.14 17.18
C ARG A 173 11.40 9.91 16.20
N GLU A 174 11.98 10.48 15.13
CA GLU A 174 11.22 11.15 14.06
C GLU A 174 10.13 10.25 13.48
N VAL A 175 10.46 9.00 13.18
CA VAL A 175 9.51 8.03 12.63
C VAL A 175 8.48 7.61 13.69
N ALA A 176 8.89 7.44 14.94
CA ALA A 176 8.00 7.08 16.03
C ALA A 176 6.96 8.18 16.31
N GLU A 177 7.38 9.45 16.30
CA GLU A 177 6.51 10.61 16.44
C GLU A 177 5.48 10.68 15.29
N LEU A 178 5.96 10.56 14.04
CA LEU A 178 5.08 10.56 12.85
C LEU A 178 3.99 9.49 12.92
N LEU A 179 4.30 8.33 13.49
CA LEU A 179 3.38 7.18 13.62
C LEU A 179 2.67 7.11 14.99
N GLN A 180 2.94 8.07 15.89
CA GLN A 180 2.38 8.12 17.25
C GLN A 180 2.64 6.83 18.05
N ILE A 181 3.89 6.34 18.01
CA ILE A 181 4.33 5.11 18.70
C ILE A 181 5.50 5.34 19.66
N GLU A 182 5.82 6.59 20.05
CA GLU A 182 6.94 6.90 20.96
C GLU A 182 6.80 6.19 22.29
N SER A 183 5.59 6.17 22.86
CA SER A 183 5.30 5.48 24.12
C SER A 183 5.47 3.96 24.05
N LEU A 184 5.59 3.40 22.85
CA LEU A 184 5.71 1.97 22.59
C LEU A 184 7.16 1.53 22.37
N LEU A 185 8.12 2.45 22.23
CA LEU A 185 9.50 2.15 21.80
C LEU A 185 10.20 1.07 22.64
N ASN A 186 9.90 0.98 23.93
CA ASN A 186 10.49 -0.01 24.84
C ASN A 186 9.71 -1.34 24.93
N ARG A 187 8.56 -1.45 24.24
CA ARG A 187 7.74 -2.68 24.28
C ARG A 187 8.22 -3.71 23.28
N LEU A 188 7.90 -4.98 23.57
CA LEU A 188 8.07 -6.08 22.62
C LEU A 188 6.82 -6.25 21.75
N PRO A 189 6.93 -6.80 20.53
CA PRO A 189 5.79 -7.02 19.63
C PRO A 189 4.62 -7.80 20.26
N LYS A 190 4.89 -8.75 21.17
CA LYS A 190 3.85 -9.49 21.88
C LYS A 190 2.96 -8.65 22.81
N GLN A 191 3.41 -7.44 23.16
CA GLN A 191 2.71 -6.49 24.05
C GLN A 191 1.90 -5.45 23.25
N LEU A 192 1.80 -5.59 21.92
CA LEU A 192 1.17 -4.65 21.02
C LEU A 192 -0.14 -5.21 20.46
N SER A 193 -1.14 -4.32 20.26
CA SER A 193 -2.33 -4.62 19.48
C SER A 193 -1.99 -4.80 17.99
N GLY A 194 -2.93 -5.32 17.19
CA GLY A 194 -2.77 -5.49 15.74
C GLY A 194 -2.38 -4.19 15.04
N GLY A 195 -3.10 -3.10 15.28
CA GLY A 195 -2.80 -1.79 14.68
C GLY A 195 -1.48 -1.18 15.16
N GLN A 196 -1.10 -1.42 16.43
CA GLN A 196 0.22 -1.02 16.92
C GLN A 196 1.35 -1.79 16.22
N LYS A 197 1.20 -3.12 16.05
CA LYS A 197 2.17 -3.93 15.28
C LYS A 197 2.31 -3.43 13.85
N GLN A 198 1.21 -3.06 13.22
CA GLN A 198 1.22 -2.52 11.87
C GLN A 198 1.96 -1.19 11.80
N ARG A 199 1.69 -0.22 12.69
CA ARG A 199 2.43 1.04 12.74
C ARG A 199 3.93 0.81 12.95
N VAL A 200 4.31 -0.15 13.77
CA VAL A 200 5.72 -0.54 13.94
C VAL A 200 6.32 -1.13 12.66
N ALA A 201 5.57 -1.96 11.92
CA ALA A 201 6.03 -2.52 10.65
C ALA A 201 6.21 -1.43 9.58
N LEU A 202 5.26 -0.48 9.51
CA LEU A 202 5.38 0.71 8.67
C LEU A 202 6.60 1.55 9.08
N GLY A 203 6.77 1.81 10.38
CA GLY A 203 7.91 2.58 10.89
C GLY A 203 9.26 1.94 10.56
N ARG A 204 9.36 0.63 10.66
CA ARG A 204 10.57 -0.12 10.27
C ARG A 204 10.88 0.06 8.77
N ALA A 205 9.86 0.03 7.93
CA ALA A 205 10.01 0.25 6.50
C ALA A 205 10.41 1.70 6.19
N MET A 206 9.75 2.68 6.83
CA MET A 206 9.99 4.11 6.65
C MET A 206 11.34 4.61 7.18
N ALA A 207 11.84 3.99 8.24
CA ALA A 207 13.09 4.43 8.86
C ALA A 207 14.24 4.48 7.85
N ARG A 208 14.27 3.57 6.88
CA ARG A 208 15.27 3.50 5.81
C ARG A 208 15.12 4.58 4.72
N ASN A 209 14.02 5.32 4.68
CA ASN A 209 13.67 6.28 3.63
C ASN A 209 13.81 5.69 2.21
N PRO A 210 13.07 4.64 1.87
CA PRO A 210 13.21 3.92 0.61
C PRO A 210 12.63 4.73 -0.57
N GLU A 211 13.11 4.46 -1.79
CA GLU A 211 12.55 5.04 -3.03
C GLU A 211 11.15 4.48 -3.35
N VAL A 212 10.89 3.22 -2.98
CA VAL A 212 9.61 2.54 -3.24
C VAL A 212 9.12 1.79 -2.00
N PHE A 213 7.83 1.96 -1.68
CA PHE A 213 7.10 1.18 -0.68
C PHE A 213 6.27 0.10 -1.34
N LEU A 214 6.39 -1.13 -0.85
CA LEU A 214 5.54 -2.26 -1.21
C LEU A 214 4.75 -2.69 0.02
N MET A 215 3.43 -2.82 -0.10
CA MET A 215 2.54 -3.22 0.98
C MET A 215 1.68 -4.41 0.54
N ASP A 216 1.88 -5.58 1.16
CA ASP A 216 1.16 -6.81 0.85
C ASP A 216 0.04 -7.03 1.87
N GLU A 217 -1.19 -6.65 1.53
CA GLU A 217 -2.41 -6.74 2.34
C GLU A 217 -2.22 -6.29 3.81
N PRO A 218 -1.68 -5.10 4.07
CA PRO A 218 -1.28 -4.74 5.43
C PRO A 218 -2.45 -4.59 6.42
N LEU A 219 -3.69 -4.39 5.93
CA LEU A 219 -4.88 -4.18 6.76
C LEU A 219 -5.73 -5.44 6.99
N SER A 220 -5.42 -6.57 6.34
CA SER A 220 -6.25 -7.78 6.34
C SER A 220 -6.48 -8.37 7.74
N ASN A 221 -5.54 -8.21 8.66
CA ASN A 221 -5.59 -8.77 10.02
C ASN A 221 -6.20 -7.81 11.07
N LEU A 222 -6.84 -6.72 10.65
CA LEU A 222 -7.46 -5.74 11.54
C LEU A 222 -8.98 -5.87 11.54
N ASP A 223 -9.59 -5.57 12.69
CA ASP A 223 -11.04 -5.38 12.78
C ASP A 223 -11.51 -4.16 11.95
N ALA A 224 -12.79 -4.07 11.63
CA ALA A 224 -13.36 -3.08 10.71
C ALA A 224 -13.09 -1.63 11.16
N LYS A 225 -13.22 -1.32 12.47
CA LYS A 225 -13.00 0.03 13.00
C LYS A 225 -11.53 0.42 12.87
N LEU A 226 -10.65 -0.43 13.36
CA LEU A 226 -9.21 -0.19 13.33
C LEU A 226 -8.67 -0.14 11.89
N ARG A 227 -9.26 -0.94 10.97
CA ARG A 227 -8.94 -0.92 9.54
C ARG A 227 -9.26 0.45 8.92
N ALA A 228 -10.44 1.01 9.20
CA ALA A 228 -10.83 2.33 8.69
C ALA A 228 -9.91 3.45 9.20
N GLU A 229 -9.59 3.46 10.50
CA GLU A 229 -8.67 4.42 11.12
C GLU A 229 -7.26 4.31 10.52
N THR A 230 -6.72 3.10 10.43
CA THR A 230 -5.36 2.86 9.93
C THR A 230 -5.25 3.16 8.43
N ARG A 231 -6.28 2.87 7.63
CA ARG A 231 -6.35 3.25 6.22
C ARG A 231 -6.16 4.75 6.04
N SER A 232 -6.91 5.56 6.80
CA SER A 232 -6.78 7.03 6.74
C SER A 232 -5.37 7.51 7.11
N GLN A 233 -4.75 6.89 8.12
CA GLN A 233 -3.38 7.20 8.52
C GLN A 233 -2.35 6.85 7.43
N ILE A 234 -2.51 5.69 6.77
CA ILE A 234 -1.61 5.29 5.66
C ILE A 234 -1.73 6.27 4.50
N VAL A 235 -2.95 6.71 4.14
CA VAL A 235 -3.16 7.71 3.07
C VAL A 235 -2.49 9.04 3.41
N GLN A 236 -2.64 9.54 4.63
CA GLN A 236 -1.99 10.77 5.07
C GLN A 236 -0.46 10.64 5.01
N LEU A 237 0.05 9.53 5.54
CA LEU A 237 1.47 9.23 5.55
C LEU A 237 2.07 9.17 4.15
N GLN A 238 1.40 8.46 3.24
CA GLN A 238 1.82 8.32 1.84
C GLN A 238 1.91 9.68 1.14
N ARG A 239 0.93 10.57 1.38
CA ARG A 239 0.94 11.94 0.86
C ARG A 239 2.09 12.78 1.43
N GLN A 240 2.37 12.65 2.73
CA GLN A 240 3.48 13.37 3.38
C GLN A 240 4.84 12.92 2.88
N LEU A 241 5.01 11.63 2.62
CA LEU A 241 6.29 11.07 2.16
C LEU A 241 6.56 11.33 0.67
N GLY A 242 5.52 11.47 -0.16
CA GLY A 242 5.66 11.61 -1.61
C GLY A 242 6.33 10.41 -2.31
N THR A 243 6.51 9.30 -1.60
CA THR A 243 7.23 8.11 -2.07
C THR A 243 6.32 7.23 -2.93
N THR A 244 6.85 6.67 -4.00
CA THR A 244 6.12 5.70 -4.83
C THR A 244 5.69 4.49 -4.01
N THR A 245 4.38 4.24 -3.98
CA THR A 245 3.81 3.14 -3.20
C THR A 245 3.03 2.18 -4.10
N ILE A 246 3.29 0.88 -3.96
CA ILE A 246 2.47 -0.19 -4.53
C ILE A 246 1.80 -0.93 -3.37
N TYR A 247 0.48 -0.90 -3.36
CA TYR A 247 -0.37 -1.47 -2.31
C TYR A 247 -1.18 -2.62 -2.88
N VAL A 248 -1.14 -3.78 -2.26
CA VAL A 248 -1.95 -4.95 -2.62
C VAL A 248 -3.10 -5.08 -1.64
N THR A 249 -4.30 -5.28 -2.15
CA THR A 249 -5.48 -5.58 -1.36
C THR A 249 -6.45 -6.47 -2.13
N HIS A 250 -7.35 -7.14 -1.42
CA HIS A 250 -8.55 -7.75 -1.98
C HIS A 250 -9.81 -6.92 -1.65
N ASP A 251 -9.70 -5.84 -0.87
CA ASP A 251 -10.79 -4.95 -0.48
C ASP A 251 -10.92 -3.81 -1.50
N GLN A 252 -12.09 -3.75 -2.14
CA GLN A 252 -12.39 -2.71 -3.14
C GLN A 252 -12.44 -1.31 -2.51
N THR A 253 -12.93 -1.19 -1.27
CA THR A 253 -13.03 0.09 -0.57
C THR A 253 -11.63 0.65 -0.29
N GLU A 254 -10.68 -0.21 0.08
CA GLU A 254 -9.28 0.19 0.21
C GLU A 254 -8.74 0.68 -1.13
N ALA A 255 -8.94 -0.10 -2.20
CA ALA A 255 -8.45 0.26 -3.53
C ALA A 255 -9.00 1.62 -4.00
N MET A 256 -10.32 1.82 -3.88
CA MET A 256 -11.00 3.04 -4.32
C MET A 256 -10.64 4.27 -3.50
N THR A 257 -10.27 4.12 -2.22
CA THR A 257 -9.98 5.25 -1.32
C THR A 257 -8.51 5.60 -1.20
N MET A 258 -7.61 4.64 -1.44
CA MET A 258 -6.17 4.83 -1.24
C MET A 258 -5.39 5.04 -2.55
N GLY A 259 -5.91 4.56 -3.68
CA GLY A 259 -5.20 4.54 -4.94
C GLY A 259 -5.35 5.81 -5.76
N ASP A 260 -4.25 6.43 -6.20
CA ASP A 260 -4.29 7.40 -7.30
C ASP A 260 -4.59 6.69 -8.63
N ARG A 261 -4.08 5.47 -8.77
CA ARG A 261 -4.38 4.53 -9.86
C ARG A 261 -4.58 3.13 -9.28
N ILE A 262 -5.49 2.38 -9.88
CA ILE A 262 -5.79 0.99 -9.52
C ILE A 262 -5.50 0.10 -10.72
N ALA A 263 -4.79 -1.00 -10.51
CA ALA A 263 -4.61 -2.07 -11.49
C ALA A 263 -5.44 -3.29 -11.06
N ILE A 264 -6.38 -3.69 -11.90
CA ILE A 264 -7.23 -4.87 -11.66
C ILE A 264 -6.57 -6.08 -12.32
N MET A 265 -6.38 -7.14 -11.54
CA MET A 265 -5.74 -8.37 -12.01
C MET A 265 -6.72 -9.55 -12.01
N LYS A 266 -6.66 -10.36 -13.09
CA LYS A 266 -7.37 -11.64 -13.23
C LYS A 266 -6.40 -12.68 -13.80
N VAL A 267 -6.18 -13.79 -13.11
CA VAL A 267 -5.36 -14.93 -13.58
C VAL A 267 -3.99 -14.49 -14.16
N GLY A 268 -3.23 -13.71 -13.38
CA GLY A 268 -1.90 -13.24 -13.77
C GLY A 268 -1.85 -12.08 -14.77
N GLN A 269 -3.01 -11.63 -15.26
CA GLN A 269 -3.09 -10.56 -16.27
C GLN A 269 -3.72 -9.30 -15.70
N ILE A 270 -3.21 -8.14 -16.09
CA ILE A 270 -3.81 -6.85 -15.81
C ILE A 270 -4.96 -6.62 -16.80
N GLN A 271 -6.16 -6.46 -16.26
CA GLN A 271 -7.38 -6.24 -17.04
C GLN A 271 -7.59 -4.75 -17.38
N GLN A 272 -7.33 -3.88 -16.41
CA GLN A 272 -7.41 -2.42 -16.57
C GLN A 272 -6.54 -1.72 -15.55
N VAL A 273 -5.98 -0.57 -15.92
CA VAL A 273 -5.28 0.37 -15.03
C VAL A 273 -5.85 1.75 -15.26
N ALA A 274 -6.52 2.31 -14.25
CA ALA A 274 -7.10 3.65 -14.35
C ALA A 274 -7.25 4.32 -12.97
N GLN A 275 -7.76 5.55 -12.93
CA GLN A 275 -8.18 6.20 -11.70
C GLN A 275 -9.44 5.53 -11.13
N PRO A 276 -9.69 5.61 -9.81
CA PRO A 276 -10.82 4.93 -9.18
C PRO A 276 -12.18 5.18 -9.85
N LEU A 277 -12.55 6.44 -10.06
CA LEU A 277 -13.82 6.79 -10.69
C LEU A 277 -13.90 6.38 -12.17
N GLU A 278 -12.79 6.35 -12.86
CA GLU A 278 -12.74 5.87 -14.25
C GLU A 278 -13.01 4.37 -14.32
N LEU A 279 -12.42 3.57 -13.44
CA LEU A 279 -12.70 2.13 -13.33
C LEU A 279 -14.19 1.86 -13.07
N TYR A 280 -14.80 2.66 -12.19
CA TYR A 280 -16.20 2.52 -11.84
C TYR A 280 -17.14 2.88 -12.99
N ASN A 281 -16.85 4.00 -13.68
CA ASN A 281 -17.71 4.56 -14.72
C ASN A 281 -17.42 4.03 -16.11
N LYS A 282 -16.21 3.52 -16.36
CA LYS A 282 -15.76 3.03 -17.68
C LYS A 282 -14.98 1.71 -17.52
N PRO A 283 -15.63 0.65 -17.02
CA PRO A 283 -14.97 -0.66 -16.92
C PRO A 283 -14.64 -1.17 -18.35
N ALA A 284 -13.44 -1.72 -18.52
CA ALA A 284 -12.97 -2.17 -19.85
C ALA A 284 -13.63 -3.45 -20.32
N ASN A 285 -14.12 -4.30 -19.42
CA ASN A 285 -14.75 -5.58 -19.73
C ASN A 285 -15.74 -5.99 -18.63
N LEU A 286 -16.46 -7.08 -18.85
CA LEU A 286 -17.43 -7.66 -17.92
C LEU A 286 -16.80 -7.95 -16.55
N PHE A 287 -15.60 -8.54 -16.53
CA PHE A 287 -14.93 -8.86 -15.28
C PHE A 287 -14.66 -7.61 -14.42
N VAL A 288 -14.16 -6.54 -15.03
CA VAL A 288 -13.91 -5.29 -14.29
C VAL A 288 -15.21 -4.68 -13.79
N ALA A 289 -16.27 -4.72 -14.60
CA ALA A 289 -17.59 -4.19 -14.26
C ALA A 289 -18.24 -4.95 -13.08
N GLU A 290 -18.09 -6.27 -13.06
CA GLU A 290 -18.55 -7.14 -11.97
C GLU A 290 -17.71 -6.97 -10.71
N PHE A 291 -16.39 -6.92 -10.89
CA PHE A 291 -15.45 -6.88 -9.77
C PHE A 291 -15.47 -5.52 -9.04
N ILE A 292 -15.69 -4.41 -9.74
CA ILE A 292 -15.69 -3.06 -9.15
C ILE A 292 -17.12 -2.60 -8.85
N GLY A 293 -17.41 -2.48 -7.57
CA GLY A 293 -18.72 -2.08 -7.02
C GLY A 293 -19.20 -3.06 -5.96
N SER A 294 -19.80 -2.55 -4.92
CA SER A 294 -20.44 -3.34 -3.87
C SER A 294 -21.81 -2.71 -3.55
N PRO A 295 -22.88 -3.38 -3.97
CA PRO A 295 -22.97 -4.66 -4.70
C PRO A 295 -22.44 -4.59 -6.15
N PRO A 296 -22.19 -5.77 -6.79
CA PRO A 296 -21.69 -5.83 -8.17
C PRO A 296 -22.74 -5.31 -9.18
N MET A 297 -22.26 -5.03 -10.41
CA MET A 297 -23.13 -4.65 -11.54
C MET A 297 -24.08 -5.79 -11.91
N ASN A 298 -25.33 -5.46 -12.18
CA ASN A 298 -26.30 -6.42 -12.75
C ASN A 298 -26.09 -6.56 -14.25
N PHE A 299 -26.23 -7.78 -14.78
CA PHE A 299 -26.11 -8.05 -16.21
C PHE A 299 -27.38 -8.69 -16.76
N LEU A 300 -27.85 -8.18 -17.89
CA LEU A 300 -29.02 -8.69 -18.62
C LEU A 300 -28.65 -8.90 -20.10
N SER A 301 -29.03 -10.04 -20.66
CA SER A 301 -28.93 -10.27 -22.09
C SER A 301 -30.04 -9.49 -22.81
N VAL A 302 -29.66 -8.67 -23.79
CA VAL A 302 -30.58 -7.83 -24.55
C VAL A 302 -30.30 -7.97 -26.04
N GLU A 303 -31.29 -7.64 -26.89
CA GLU A 303 -31.12 -7.52 -28.32
C GLU A 303 -31.01 -6.06 -28.71
N PHE A 304 -30.09 -5.77 -29.62
CA PHE A 304 -29.97 -4.45 -30.22
C PHE A 304 -30.53 -4.45 -31.64
N SER A 305 -31.32 -3.45 -31.98
CA SER A 305 -31.85 -3.24 -33.32
C SER A 305 -31.65 -1.78 -33.74
N ALA A 306 -31.20 -1.59 -34.97
CA ALA A 306 -31.03 -0.24 -35.51
C ALA A 306 -32.35 0.53 -35.51
N PRO A 307 -32.38 1.87 -35.32
CA PRO A 307 -31.17 2.72 -35.18
C PRO A 307 -30.56 2.68 -33.77
N LEU A 308 -31.31 2.46 -32.68
CA LEU A 308 -30.82 2.56 -31.28
C LEU A 308 -31.72 1.83 -30.28
N LEU A 309 -32.50 0.86 -30.73
CA LEU A 309 -33.44 0.14 -29.85
C LEU A 309 -32.76 -0.99 -29.10
N ILE A 310 -32.86 -0.95 -27.77
CA ILE A 310 -32.56 -2.07 -26.89
C ILE A 310 -33.89 -2.76 -26.55
N SER A 311 -33.94 -4.08 -26.72
CA SER A 311 -35.11 -4.89 -26.42
C SER A 311 -34.75 -6.09 -25.54
N HIS A 312 -35.62 -6.34 -24.58
CA HIS A 312 -35.66 -7.48 -23.68
C HIS A 312 -37.12 -7.97 -23.58
N PRO A 313 -37.44 -9.21 -23.27
CA PRO A 313 -38.81 -9.67 -23.14
C PRO A 313 -39.70 -8.79 -22.28
N GLN A 314 -39.17 -8.20 -21.20
CA GLN A 314 -39.91 -7.36 -20.27
C GLN A 314 -39.87 -5.86 -20.54
N PHE A 315 -38.85 -5.36 -21.27
CA PHE A 315 -38.71 -3.92 -21.49
C PHE A 315 -38.08 -3.58 -22.84
N ARG A 316 -38.32 -2.36 -23.27
CA ARG A 316 -37.64 -1.77 -24.42
C ARG A 316 -37.45 -0.28 -24.24
N PHE A 317 -36.30 0.21 -24.68
CA PHE A 317 -36.01 1.65 -24.70
C PHE A 317 -35.03 2.02 -25.81
N THR A 318 -35.04 3.27 -26.19
CA THR A 318 -34.12 3.81 -27.19
C THR A 318 -32.93 4.43 -26.51
N LEU A 319 -31.75 4.11 -27.02
CA LEU A 319 -30.49 4.69 -26.56
C LEU A 319 -30.33 6.13 -27.06
N PRO A 320 -29.56 6.98 -26.34
CA PRO A 320 -29.15 8.29 -26.85
C PRO A 320 -28.31 8.18 -28.12
N ASP A 321 -28.36 9.23 -28.97
CA ASP A 321 -27.70 9.29 -30.29
C ASP A 321 -26.19 9.08 -30.23
N ILE A 322 -25.54 9.37 -29.09
CA ILE A 322 -24.12 9.14 -28.88
C ILE A 322 -23.68 7.68 -29.09
N TRP A 323 -24.63 6.73 -29.02
CA TRP A 323 -24.35 5.30 -29.22
C TRP A 323 -24.39 4.89 -30.70
N ALA A 324 -24.98 5.69 -31.58
CA ALA A 324 -25.25 5.31 -32.97
C ALA A 324 -24.00 4.81 -33.71
N LYS A 325 -22.89 5.52 -33.59
CA LYS A 325 -21.65 5.15 -34.26
C LYS A 325 -21.03 3.86 -33.75
N SER A 326 -21.09 3.64 -32.45
CA SER A 326 -20.45 2.48 -31.79
C SER A 326 -21.24 1.18 -31.98
N LEU A 327 -22.54 1.27 -32.22
CA LEU A 327 -23.44 0.12 -32.31
C LEU A 327 -23.78 -0.28 -33.76
N GLN A 328 -23.31 0.41 -34.78
CA GLN A 328 -23.61 0.07 -36.18
C GLN A 328 -23.32 -1.39 -36.56
N GLN A 329 -22.24 -1.98 -36.01
CA GLN A 329 -21.84 -3.35 -36.27
C GLN A 329 -22.63 -4.42 -35.52
N TYR A 330 -23.52 -4.01 -34.59
CA TYR A 330 -24.24 -4.91 -33.68
C TYR A 330 -25.73 -5.05 -34.07
N ASP A 331 -26.16 -4.51 -35.19
CA ASP A 331 -27.55 -4.61 -35.62
C ASP A 331 -28.03 -6.07 -35.71
N GLY A 332 -29.16 -6.36 -35.08
CA GLY A 332 -29.71 -7.71 -34.95
C GLY A 332 -28.92 -8.66 -34.05
N ARG A 333 -27.94 -8.15 -33.26
CA ARG A 333 -27.13 -8.99 -32.36
C ARG A 333 -27.55 -8.85 -30.90
N GLY A 334 -27.30 -9.92 -30.16
CA GLY A 334 -27.36 -9.88 -28.68
C GLY A 334 -26.22 -9.03 -28.09
N LEU A 335 -26.52 -8.31 -27.04
CA LEU A 335 -25.58 -7.56 -26.21
C LEU A 335 -25.80 -7.91 -24.74
N ILE A 336 -24.83 -7.58 -23.90
CA ILE A 336 -24.99 -7.63 -22.46
C ILE A 336 -25.15 -6.21 -21.93
N LEU A 337 -26.30 -5.94 -21.30
CA LEU A 337 -26.63 -4.70 -20.65
C LEU A 337 -26.18 -4.75 -19.19
N GLY A 338 -25.26 -3.89 -18.79
CA GLY A 338 -24.80 -3.72 -17.41
C GLY A 338 -25.52 -2.55 -16.73
N ILE A 339 -26.06 -2.79 -15.55
CA ILE A 339 -26.77 -1.78 -14.74
C ILE A 339 -26.27 -1.85 -13.30
N ARG A 340 -25.77 -0.75 -12.76
CA ARG A 340 -25.40 -0.72 -11.35
C ARG A 340 -26.64 -0.67 -10.45
N PRO A 341 -26.58 -1.28 -9.24
CA PRO A 341 -27.72 -1.33 -8.31
C PRO A 341 -28.34 0.03 -7.99
N GLU A 342 -27.54 1.09 -7.90
CA GLU A 342 -27.99 2.46 -7.64
C GLU A 342 -28.61 3.17 -8.85
N HIS A 343 -28.50 2.60 -10.05
CA HIS A 343 -29.10 3.11 -11.28
C HIS A 343 -30.45 2.46 -11.61
N LEU A 344 -30.95 1.66 -10.67
CA LEU A 344 -32.30 1.12 -10.67
C LEU A 344 -33.13 1.88 -9.63
N SER A 345 -34.33 2.32 -10.00
CA SER A 345 -35.23 3.03 -9.11
C SER A 345 -36.64 2.45 -9.18
N ILE A 346 -37.34 2.41 -8.03
CA ILE A 346 -38.71 1.90 -7.98
C ILE A 346 -39.65 2.95 -8.57
N ASN A 347 -40.40 2.55 -9.60
CA ASN A 347 -41.31 3.39 -10.36
C ASN A 347 -42.63 2.65 -10.64
N PRO A 348 -43.67 3.37 -11.07
CA PRO A 348 -44.90 2.75 -11.55
C PRO A 348 -44.69 1.81 -12.75
N PRO A 349 -45.64 0.87 -13.00
CA PRO A 349 -45.61 0.02 -14.18
C PRO A 349 -45.50 0.81 -15.48
N ALA A 350 -44.56 0.43 -16.34
CA ALA A 350 -44.38 1.00 -17.67
C ALA A 350 -43.61 0.02 -18.58
N THR A 351 -43.82 0.11 -19.89
CA THR A 351 -43.17 -0.77 -20.89
C THR A 351 -41.65 -0.68 -20.94
N LYS A 352 -41.09 0.32 -20.33
CA LYS A 352 -39.61 0.55 -20.20
C LYS A 352 -39.06 0.11 -18.83
N ASN A 353 -39.93 -0.36 -17.93
CA ASN A 353 -39.56 -0.77 -16.57
C ASN A 353 -39.53 -2.29 -16.45
N LEU A 354 -38.69 -2.81 -15.55
CA LEU A 354 -38.55 -4.21 -15.21
C LEU A 354 -39.60 -4.59 -14.13
N SER A 355 -40.36 -5.64 -14.36
CA SER A 355 -41.21 -6.26 -13.30
C SER A 355 -40.38 -7.28 -12.55
N VAL A 356 -40.30 -7.12 -11.22
CA VAL A 356 -39.42 -7.93 -10.36
C VAL A 356 -40.16 -8.34 -9.09
N GLN A 357 -39.79 -9.49 -8.55
CA GLN A 357 -40.21 -9.95 -7.23
C GLN A 357 -39.06 -9.87 -6.24
N VAL A 358 -39.31 -9.35 -5.05
CA VAL A 358 -38.31 -9.24 -3.99
C VAL A 358 -38.07 -10.58 -3.33
N GLU A 359 -36.85 -11.11 -3.38
CA GLU A 359 -36.41 -12.33 -2.72
C GLU A 359 -35.75 -12.07 -1.36
N ILE A 360 -34.96 -10.99 -1.27
CA ILE A 360 -34.15 -10.67 -0.10
C ILE A 360 -34.21 -9.15 0.18
N VAL A 361 -34.26 -8.79 1.47
CA VAL A 361 -34.18 -7.39 1.94
C VAL A 361 -33.05 -7.29 2.96
N GLU A 362 -32.02 -6.52 2.66
CA GLU A 362 -30.89 -6.26 3.53
C GLU A 362 -30.86 -4.78 3.95
N ALA A 363 -31.42 -4.49 5.12
CA ALA A 363 -31.45 -3.13 5.67
C ALA A 363 -30.19 -2.84 6.48
N LEU A 364 -29.32 -1.95 5.98
CA LEU A 364 -28.05 -1.55 6.62
C LEU A 364 -28.19 -0.26 7.46
N GLY A 365 -29.39 0.27 7.58
CA GLY A 365 -29.67 1.49 8.35
C GLY A 365 -29.52 2.78 7.55
N HIS A 366 -28.47 2.95 6.79
CA HIS A 366 -28.25 4.11 5.92
C HIS A 366 -28.67 3.87 4.46
N GLU A 367 -28.83 2.61 4.07
CA GLU A 367 -29.32 2.17 2.77
C GLU A 367 -29.92 0.77 2.90
N THR A 368 -30.73 0.37 1.91
CA THR A 368 -31.30 -0.97 1.84
C THR A 368 -30.96 -1.59 0.49
N TYR A 369 -30.47 -2.82 0.50
CA TYR A 369 -30.28 -3.63 -0.70
C TYR A 369 -31.41 -4.64 -0.84
N LEU A 370 -31.93 -4.76 -2.07
CA LEU A 370 -32.92 -5.74 -2.43
C LEU A 370 -32.31 -6.76 -3.38
N GLY A 371 -32.35 -8.03 -3.02
CA GLY A 371 -32.18 -9.12 -3.97
C GLY A 371 -33.52 -9.38 -4.65
N VAL A 372 -33.57 -9.22 -5.96
CA VAL A 372 -34.82 -9.39 -6.74
C VAL A 372 -34.59 -10.38 -7.88
N CYS A 373 -35.67 -11.06 -8.32
CA CYS A 373 -35.67 -11.82 -9.56
C CYS A 373 -36.71 -11.23 -10.56
N LEU A 374 -36.44 -11.43 -11.85
CA LEU A 374 -37.44 -11.05 -12.87
C LEU A 374 -38.67 -11.90 -12.78
N THR A 375 -39.86 -11.29 -12.82
CA THR A 375 -41.15 -11.99 -12.68
C THR A 375 -41.34 -13.09 -13.73
N ASP A 376 -40.93 -12.83 -15.00
CA ASP A 376 -41.09 -13.80 -16.10
C ASP A 376 -39.88 -14.70 -16.27
N ALA A 377 -38.74 -14.43 -15.58
CA ALA A 377 -37.53 -15.20 -15.64
C ALA A 377 -36.86 -15.27 -14.24
N PRO A 378 -37.41 -16.06 -13.31
CA PRO A 378 -36.94 -16.10 -11.91
C PRO A 378 -35.48 -16.54 -11.73
N ALA A 379 -34.86 -17.14 -12.77
CA ALA A 379 -33.44 -17.48 -12.77
C ALA A 379 -32.52 -16.25 -12.86
N VAL A 380 -33.03 -15.11 -13.36
CA VAL A 380 -32.30 -13.87 -13.49
C VAL A 380 -32.44 -13.06 -12.22
N ARG A 381 -31.37 -13.01 -11.45
CA ARG A 381 -31.31 -12.29 -10.18
C ARG A 381 -30.55 -10.98 -10.34
N MET A 382 -31.02 -9.97 -9.64
CA MET A 382 -30.42 -8.64 -9.63
C MET A 382 -30.37 -8.09 -8.21
N GLN A 383 -29.51 -7.11 -8.01
CA GLN A 383 -29.46 -6.32 -6.79
C GLN A 383 -29.87 -4.87 -7.08
N VAL A 384 -30.63 -4.29 -6.16
CA VAL A 384 -31.15 -2.93 -6.27
C VAL A 384 -30.84 -2.19 -4.98
N ARG A 385 -30.32 -0.97 -5.07
CA ARG A 385 -30.14 -0.10 -3.92
C ARG A 385 -31.33 0.85 -3.81
N VAL A 386 -31.94 0.89 -2.64
CA VAL A 386 -33.07 1.77 -2.35
C VAL A 386 -32.83 2.60 -1.09
N PRO A 387 -33.47 3.77 -0.95
CA PRO A 387 -33.42 4.55 0.28
C PRO A 387 -33.97 3.77 1.49
N PRO A 388 -33.41 3.96 2.70
CA PRO A 388 -33.76 3.17 3.89
C PRO A 388 -35.18 3.43 4.42
N GLU A 389 -35.76 4.58 4.07
CA GLU A 389 -37.08 4.98 4.56
C GLU A 389 -38.23 4.15 3.95
N ARG A 390 -37.95 3.45 2.85
CA ARG A 390 -38.99 2.64 2.17
C ARG A 390 -39.07 1.25 2.78
N SER A 391 -40.21 0.95 3.41
CA SER A 391 -40.49 -0.40 3.91
C SER A 391 -40.89 -1.29 2.75
N ILE A 392 -40.09 -2.32 2.48
CA ILE A 392 -40.34 -3.31 1.42
C ILE A 392 -40.32 -4.70 2.05
N ARG A 393 -41.15 -5.61 1.54
CA ARG A 393 -41.29 -6.97 2.06
C ARG A 393 -40.81 -8.00 1.04
N VAL A 394 -40.29 -9.10 1.54
CA VAL A 394 -40.02 -10.29 0.71
C VAL A 394 -41.31 -10.77 0.08
N GLY A 395 -41.29 -11.11 -1.21
CA GLY A 395 -42.43 -11.48 -2.02
C GLY A 395 -43.17 -10.32 -2.65
N GLU A 396 -42.83 -9.07 -2.34
CA GLU A 396 -43.44 -7.88 -2.94
C GLU A 396 -43.04 -7.77 -4.42
N GLU A 397 -44.03 -7.47 -5.29
CA GLU A 397 -43.78 -7.17 -6.70
C GLU A 397 -43.48 -5.68 -6.87
N LEU A 398 -42.43 -5.38 -7.58
CA LEU A 398 -41.96 -4.02 -7.83
C LEU A 398 -41.71 -3.80 -9.32
N TRP A 399 -41.79 -2.55 -9.73
CA TRP A 399 -41.35 -2.12 -11.05
C TRP A 399 -40.13 -1.22 -10.94
N LEU A 400 -39.07 -1.58 -11.68
CA LEU A 400 -37.79 -0.89 -11.64
C LEU A 400 -37.56 -0.12 -12.94
N ALA A 401 -37.34 1.18 -12.83
CA ALA A 401 -36.90 2.00 -13.94
C ALA A 401 -35.36 1.98 -14.02
N ILE A 402 -34.84 1.90 -15.25
CA ILE A 402 -33.42 1.93 -15.57
C ILE A 402 -33.01 3.37 -15.89
N ALA A 403 -31.92 3.85 -15.32
CA ALA A 403 -31.30 5.11 -15.71
C ALA A 403 -30.54 4.93 -17.03
N HIS A 404 -31.15 5.27 -18.16
CA HIS A 404 -30.67 4.99 -19.52
C HIS A 404 -29.34 5.71 -19.85
N ASP A 405 -29.03 6.80 -19.16
CA ASP A 405 -27.76 7.55 -19.28
C ASP A 405 -26.61 6.95 -18.49
N LYS A 406 -26.89 5.93 -17.66
CA LYS A 406 -25.94 5.28 -16.75
C LYS A 406 -25.72 3.79 -17.04
N ILE A 407 -26.18 3.31 -18.16
CA ILE A 407 -26.00 1.92 -18.57
C ILE A 407 -24.62 1.66 -19.14
N HIS A 408 -24.26 0.40 -19.14
CA HIS A 408 -23.06 -0.12 -19.81
C HIS A 408 -23.48 -1.18 -20.83
N LEU A 409 -22.76 -1.27 -21.93
CA LEU A 409 -22.99 -2.32 -22.93
C LEU A 409 -21.70 -3.09 -23.15
N PHE A 410 -21.82 -4.41 -23.27
CA PHE A 410 -20.70 -5.30 -23.51
C PHE A 410 -21.00 -6.24 -24.66
N ASP A 411 -19.97 -6.54 -25.41
CA ASP A 411 -20.01 -7.56 -26.47
C ASP A 411 -19.98 -8.96 -25.80
N PRO A 412 -20.95 -9.83 -26.07
CA PRO A 412 -21.01 -11.14 -25.43
C PRO A 412 -19.88 -12.09 -25.82
N ASP A 413 -19.28 -11.94 -27.02
CA ASP A 413 -18.25 -12.83 -27.54
C ASP A 413 -16.85 -12.47 -26.98
N THR A 414 -16.57 -11.16 -26.87
CA THR A 414 -15.27 -10.65 -26.42
C THR A 414 -15.23 -10.24 -24.96
N GLU A 415 -16.41 -10.13 -24.33
CA GLU A 415 -16.60 -9.56 -22.97
C GLU A 415 -16.16 -8.08 -22.84
N LEU A 416 -15.76 -7.43 -23.93
CA LEU A 416 -15.28 -6.06 -23.92
C LEU A 416 -16.43 -5.06 -23.82
N ALA A 417 -16.18 -3.95 -23.13
CA ALA A 417 -17.13 -2.85 -23.05
C ALA A 417 -17.22 -2.09 -24.38
N ILE A 418 -18.45 -1.74 -24.77
CA ILE A 418 -18.76 -0.86 -25.89
C ILE A 418 -18.97 0.53 -25.30
N PHE A 419 -18.21 1.52 -25.76
CA PHE A 419 -18.34 2.90 -25.30
C PHE A 419 -18.98 3.78 -26.37
N PRO A 420 -19.83 4.74 -25.97
CA PRO A 420 -20.36 5.74 -26.91
C PRO A 420 -19.21 6.60 -27.47
N ARG A 421 -19.33 7.00 -28.75
CA ARG A 421 -18.32 7.78 -29.50
C ARG A 421 -18.88 9.04 -30.07
#